data_04a73c649133799fdd86e5f428383905
#
_entry.id   04a73c649133799fdd86e5f428383905
#
_cell.length_a   1.000
_cell.length_b   1.000
_cell.length_c   1.000
_cell.angle_alpha   90.00
_cell.angle_beta   90.00
_cell.angle_gamma   90.00
#
_symmetry.space_group_name_H-M   'P 1'
#
loop_
_entity.id
_entity.type
_entity.pdbx_description
1 polymer ?
#
loop_
_entity_poly.entity_id
_entity_poly.type
_entity_poly.pdbx_seq_one_letter_code
_entity_poly.pdbx_strand_id
1 'polypeptide(L)'
;MSSPKVAIVVLNYNTQELLEKYLPDVLATDYDNMDIWVVDNASTDKSVSFLQSQFQQQIHILISSENRGYAGGYNWALDQIEAEYYVLINSDVRVPKSWLRPLVNLAKSNPQIGAIQPKILDDKSVQYFEYAGACGGYIDKWGYPFCRGRIFDS
;
A
#
# COMPACT_ATOMS: atom_id res chain seq x y z
N MET A 1 16.54 -20.03 5.05
CA MET A 1 16.68 -18.58 5.28
C MET A 1 15.33 -18.07 5.75
N SER A 2 15.27 -17.27 6.80
CA SER A 2 14.02 -16.67 7.27
C SER A 2 13.43 -15.72 6.22
N SER A 3 12.11 -15.61 6.16
CA SER A 3 11.45 -14.59 5.34
C SER A 3 11.82 -13.21 5.89
N PRO A 4 12.17 -12.21 5.04
CA PRO A 4 12.46 -10.86 5.50
C PRO A 4 11.22 -10.23 6.16
N LYS A 5 11.45 -9.30 7.08
CA LYS A 5 10.36 -8.58 7.73
C LYS A 5 9.76 -7.56 6.77
N VAL A 6 8.44 -7.59 6.59
CA VAL A 6 7.70 -6.65 5.74
C VAL A 6 6.71 -5.85 6.59
N ALA A 7 6.72 -4.55 6.47
CA ALA A 7 5.67 -3.69 7.00
C ALA A 7 4.70 -3.28 5.88
N ILE A 8 3.44 -3.67 5.99
CA ILE A 8 2.36 -3.17 5.13
C ILE A 8 1.77 -1.94 5.80
N VAL A 9 1.92 -0.78 5.17
CA VAL A 9 1.52 0.52 5.70
C VAL A 9 0.35 1.06 4.90
N VAL A 10 -0.83 1.07 5.52
CA VAL A 10 -2.08 1.58 4.93
C VAL A 10 -2.29 3.00 5.41
N LEU A 11 -2.29 3.98 4.50
CA LEU A 11 -2.59 5.37 4.83
C LEU A 11 -4.10 5.62 4.74
N ASN A 12 -4.68 6.16 5.82
CA ASN A 12 -6.10 6.47 5.94
C ASN A 12 -6.33 7.96 6.23
N TYR A 13 -7.32 8.54 5.57
CA TYR A 13 -7.87 9.85 5.90
C TYR A 13 -9.35 9.93 5.55
N ASN A 14 -10.23 9.88 6.55
CA ASN A 14 -11.69 9.95 6.38
C ASN A 14 -12.26 8.89 5.42
N THR A 15 -11.80 7.64 5.51
CA THR A 15 -12.20 6.54 4.61
C THR A 15 -12.60 5.28 5.37
N GLN A 16 -13.38 5.41 6.47
CA GLN A 16 -13.84 4.26 7.25
C GLN A 16 -14.47 3.17 6.39
N GLU A 17 -15.36 3.53 5.45
CA GLU A 17 -16.07 2.56 4.60
C GLU A 17 -15.12 1.75 3.70
N LEU A 18 -14.03 2.39 3.25
CA LEU A 18 -13.00 1.72 2.45
C LEU A 18 -12.16 0.78 3.31
N LEU A 19 -11.80 1.20 4.53
CA LEU A 19 -11.13 0.32 5.48
C LEU A 19 -11.99 -0.91 5.81
N GLU A 20 -13.28 -0.73 6.05
CA GLU A 20 -14.22 -1.84 6.29
C GLU A 20 -14.25 -2.81 5.12
N LYS A 21 -14.21 -2.30 3.89
CA LYS A 21 -14.29 -3.10 2.67
C LYS A 21 -12.99 -3.82 2.33
N TYR A 22 -11.83 -3.16 2.45
CA TYR A 22 -10.56 -3.65 1.86
C TYR A 22 -9.52 -4.12 2.89
N LEU A 23 -9.56 -3.64 4.14
CA LEU A 23 -8.60 -4.07 5.15
C LEU A 23 -8.63 -5.59 5.44
N PRO A 24 -9.79 -6.27 5.39
CA PRO A 24 -9.82 -7.74 5.53
C PRO A 24 -9.00 -8.47 4.47
N ASP A 25 -8.93 -7.97 3.24
CA ASP A 25 -8.11 -8.58 2.18
C ASP A 25 -6.61 -8.42 2.49
N VAL A 26 -6.20 -7.26 3.03
CA VAL A 26 -4.82 -7.00 3.47
C VAL A 26 -4.44 -7.93 4.63
N LEU A 27 -5.34 -8.10 5.61
CA LEU A 27 -5.14 -9.03 6.74
C LEU A 27 -5.03 -10.49 6.30
N ALA A 28 -5.69 -10.87 5.21
CA ALA A 28 -5.64 -12.21 4.65
C ALA A 28 -4.38 -12.51 3.83
N THR A 29 -3.41 -11.59 3.77
CA THR A 29 -2.15 -11.77 3.02
C THR A 29 -1.36 -12.98 3.51
N ASP A 30 -0.99 -13.87 2.58
CA ASP A 30 -0.19 -15.07 2.86
C ASP A 30 1.30 -14.75 2.90
N TYR A 31 1.76 -14.23 4.06
CA TYR A 31 3.17 -13.97 4.32
C TYR A 31 3.47 -14.06 5.83
N ASP A 32 4.44 -14.89 6.21
CA ASP A 32 4.64 -15.29 7.62
C ASP A 32 5.29 -14.20 8.49
N ASN A 33 6.14 -13.32 7.92
CA ASN A 33 6.92 -12.33 8.67
C ASN A 33 6.53 -10.92 8.25
N MET A 34 5.30 -10.52 8.56
CA MET A 34 4.77 -9.19 8.26
C MET A 34 4.07 -8.57 9.45
N ASP A 35 4.12 -7.24 9.50
CA ASP A 35 3.28 -6.42 10.35
C ASP A 35 2.38 -5.53 9.47
N ILE A 36 1.13 -5.33 9.91
CA ILE A 36 0.20 -4.41 9.23
C ILE A 36 0.03 -3.18 10.10
N TRP A 37 0.27 -2.02 9.50
CA TRP A 37 0.17 -0.71 10.09
C TRP A 37 -0.92 0.09 9.39
N VAL A 38 -1.89 0.60 10.14
CA VAL A 38 -2.83 1.59 9.63
C VAL A 38 -2.47 2.94 10.20
N VAL A 39 -2.17 3.87 9.32
CA VAL A 39 -1.74 5.23 9.65
C VAL A 39 -2.92 6.17 9.44
N ASP A 40 -3.53 6.60 10.49
CA ASP A 40 -4.60 7.58 10.44
C ASP A 40 -4.03 8.99 10.39
N ASN A 41 -4.28 9.69 9.30
CA ASN A 41 -3.73 11.00 8.99
C ASN A 41 -4.64 12.14 9.50
N ALA A 42 -5.04 12.07 10.78
CA ALA A 42 -5.97 12.97 11.46
C ALA A 42 -7.39 12.93 10.89
N SER A 43 -7.97 11.73 10.76
CA SER A 43 -9.37 11.59 10.36
C SER A 43 -10.33 12.20 11.38
N THR A 44 -11.43 12.75 10.88
CA THR A 44 -12.53 13.31 11.67
C THR A 44 -13.79 12.43 11.64
N ASP A 45 -13.76 11.36 10.85
CA ASP A 45 -14.81 10.35 10.79
C ASP A 45 -14.66 9.29 11.90
N LYS A 46 -15.31 8.15 11.76
CA LYS A 46 -15.20 7.05 12.73
C LYS A 46 -14.07 6.06 12.44
N SER A 47 -13.14 6.35 11.52
CA SER A 47 -12.04 5.46 11.14
C SER A 47 -11.26 4.94 12.34
N VAL A 48 -10.81 5.82 13.23
CA VAL A 48 -10.00 5.44 14.40
C VAL A 48 -10.78 4.52 15.34
N SER A 49 -12.02 4.89 15.70
CA SER A 49 -12.84 4.08 16.60
C SER A 49 -13.21 2.72 15.99
N PHE A 50 -13.44 2.66 14.68
CA PHE A 50 -13.66 1.43 13.94
C PHE A 50 -12.44 0.51 14.00
N LEU A 51 -11.24 1.02 13.68
CA LEU A 51 -9.99 0.25 13.73
C LEU A 51 -9.72 -0.29 15.13
N GLN A 52 -9.88 0.53 16.17
CA GLN A 52 -9.67 0.14 17.55
C GLN A 52 -10.66 -0.94 17.99
N SER A 53 -11.94 -0.84 17.59
CA SER A 53 -12.96 -1.80 17.99
C SER A 53 -12.88 -3.14 17.27
N GLN A 54 -12.46 -3.16 15.99
CA GLN A 54 -12.53 -4.35 15.15
C GLN A 54 -11.17 -5.03 14.93
N PHE A 55 -10.07 -4.28 14.92
CA PHE A 55 -8.77 -4.80 14.43
C PHE A 55 -7.60 -4.56 15.37
N GLN A 56 -7.78 -3.96 16.55
CA GLN A 56 -6.68 -3.59 17.46
C GLN A 56 -5.71 -4.73 17.80
N GLN A 57 -6.18 -5.98 17.78
CA GLN A 57 -5.33 -7.15 18.07
C GLN A 57 -4.58 -7.68 16.84
N GLN A 58 -4.91 -7.20 15.64
CA GLN A 58 -4.41 -7.73 14.37
C GLN A 58 -3.50 -6.74 13.63
N ILE A 59 -3.56 -5.45 14.00
CA ILE A 59 -2.84 -4.37 13.34
C ILE A 59 -2.21 -3.42 14.36
N HIS A 60 -1.21 -2.68 13.90
CA HIS A 60 -0.70 -1.49 14.60
C HIS A 60 -1.43 -0.26 14.08
N ILE A 61 -1.82 0.63 14.98
CA ILE A 61 -2.52 1.88 14.62
C ILE A 61 -1.63 3.06 15.01
N LEU A 62 -1.24 3.88 14.03
CA LEU A 62 -0.57 5.16 14.24
C LEU A 62 -1.56 6.28 13.95
N ILE A 63 -1.71 7.22 14.88
CA ILE A 63 -2.67 8.33 14.75
C ILE A 63 -1.87 9.62 14.73
N SER A 64 -1.89 10.32 13.59
CA SER A 64 -1.30 11.65 13.46
C SER A 64 -2.19 12.71 14.09
N SER A 65 -1.59 13.70 14.73
CA SER A 65 -2.31 14.85 15.29
C SER A 65 -2.78 15.86 14.23
N GLU A 66 -2.27 15.76 13.00
CA GLU A 66 -2.56 16.66 11.89
C GLU A 66 -2.53 15.91 10.56
N ASN A 67 -3.26 16.40 9.56
CA ASN A 67 -3.18 15.86 8.20
C ASN A 67 -1.90 16.34 7.51
N ARG A 68 -0.95 15.44 7.35
CA ARG A 68 0.37 15.67 6.73
C ARG A 68 0.38 15.53 5.22
N GLY A 69 -0.79 15.35 4.60
CA GLY A 69 -0.90 14.98 3.19
C GLY A 69 -0.41 13.56 2.94
N TYR A 70 -0.35 13.18 1.67
CA TYR A 70 -0.01 11.82 1.26
C TYR A 70 1.44 11.44 1.60
N ALA A 71 2.40 12.16 1.04
CA ALA A 71 3.82 11.86 1.26
C ALA A 71 4.25 12.10 2.71
N GLY A 72 3.76 13.18 3.34
CA GLY A 72 4.08 13.51 4.72
C GLY A 72 3.55 12.48 5.71
N GLY A 73 2.34 11.92 5.46
CA GLY A 73 1.76 10.86 6.28
C GLY A 73 2.60 9.58 6.25
N TYR A 74 3.03 9.14 5.07
CA TYR A 74 3.92 7.99 4.95
C TYR A 74 5.29 8.26 5.57
N ASN A 75 5.94 9.38 5.28
CA ASN A 75 7.26 9.68 5.84
C ASN A 75 7.21 9.68 7.38
N TRP A 76 6.21 10.33 7.96
CA TRP A 76 6.03 10.34 9.41
C TRP A 76 5.82 8.94 10.01
N ALA A 77 5.10 8.07 9.31
CA ALA A 77 4.88 6.70 9.76
C ALA A 77 6.15 5.85 9.63
N LEU A 78 6.85 5.95 8.51
CA LEU A 78 8.06 5.16 8.25
C LEU A 78 9.19 5.47 9.24
N ASP A 79 9.27 6.68 9.77
CA ASP A 79 10.22 7.04 10.83
C ASP A 79 9.97 6.28 12.16
N GLN A 80 8.82 5.63 12.31
CA GLN A 80 8.39 4.91 13.51
C GLN A 80 8.30 3.39 13.32
N ILE A 81 8.47 2.90 12.08
CA ILE A 81 8.29 1.50 11.71
C ILE A 81 9.64 0.91 11.30
N GLU A 82 9.99 -0.24 11.88
CA GLU A 82 11.22 -0.94 11.53
C GLU A 82 10.90 -2.24 10.77
N ALA A 83 11.33 -2.30 9.50
CA ALA A 83 11.19 -3.46 8.62
C ALA A 83 12.30 -3.50 7.56
N GLU A 84 12.51 -4.66 6.91
CA GLU A 84 13.43 -4.79 5.77
C GLU A 84 12.80 -4.28 4.47
N TYR A 85 11.49 -4.48 4.32
CA TYR A 85 10.70 -3.98 3.19
C TYR A 85 9.44 -3.26 3.66
N TYR A 86 9.09 -2.20 2.97
CA TYR A 86 7.87 -1.44 3.22
C TYR A 86 6.95 -1.52 2.02
N VAL A 87 5.69 -1.78 2.27
CA VAL A 87 4.63 -1.70 1.27
C VAL A 87 3.75 -0.52 1.60
N LEU A 88 3.70 0.46 0.72
CA LEU A 88 2.84 1.63 0.84
C LEU A 88 1.56 1.38 0.04
N ILE A 89 0.43 1.32 0.72
CA ILE A 89 -0.85 0.99 0.10
C ILE A 89 -1.96 1.92 0.62
N ASN A 90 -2.84 2.35 -0.28
CA ASN A 90 -4.00 3.15 0.10
C ASN A 90 -5.10 2.27 0.72
N SER A 91 -6.04 2.91 1.42
CA SER A 91 -7.19 2.25 2.05
C SER A 91 -8.23 1.69 1.06
N ASP A 92 -8.12 2.01 -0.24
CA ASP A 92 -9.06 1.64 -1.31
C ASP A 92 -8.55 0.55 -2.26
N VAL A 93 -7.52 -0.20 -1.86
CA VAL A 93 -6.88 -1.20 -2.72
C VAL A 93 -7.23 -2.61 -2.26
N ARG A 94 -7.75 -3.43 -3.18
CA ARG A 94 -7.95 -4.86 -3.01
C ARG A 94 -6.68 -5.64 -3.35
N VAL A 95 -6.31 -6.60 -2.51
CA VAL A 95 -5.17 -7.46 -2.74
C VAL A 95 -5.56 -8.95 -2.69
N PRO A 96 -5.07 -9.82 -3.60
CA PRO A 96 -5.25 -11.27 -3.46
C PRO A 96 -4.29 -11.82 -2.40
N LYS A 97 -4.63 -12.92 -1.73
CA LYS A 97 -3.83 -13.49 -0.63
C LYS A 97 -2.34 -13.68 -0.95
N SER A 98 -2.00 -14.06 -2.17
CA SER A 98 -0.62 -14.41 -2.57
C SER A 98 0.16 -13.28 -3.23
N TRP A 99 -0.30 -12.04 -3.16
CA TRP A 99 0.30 -10.91 -3.89
C TRP A 99 1.70 -10.51 -3.42
N LEU A 100 1.97 -10.60 -2.13
CA LEU A 100 3.18 -10.05 -1.52
C LEU A 100 4.44 -10.91 -1.78
N ARG A 101 4.31 -12.24 -1.68
CA ARG A 101 5.44 -13.18 -1.81
C ARG A 101 6.21 -13.04 -3.13
N PRO A 102 5.58 -12.92 -4.32
CA PRO A 102 6.29 -12.69 -5.57
C PRO A 102 7.11 -11.38 -5.60
N LEU A 103 6.57 -10.30 -5.02
CA LEU A 103 7.25 -9.00 -4.96
C LEU A 103 8.50 -9.07 -4.09
N VAL A 104 8.38 -9.66 -2.90
CA VAL A 104 9.52 -9.87 -1.99
C VAL A 104 10.58 -10.76 -2.63
N ASN A 105 10.19 -11.84 -3.29
CA ASN A 105 11.13 -12.73 -3.98
C ASN A 105 11.88 -11.99 -5.10
N LEU A 106 11.20 -11.15 -5.86
CA LEU A 106 11.82 -10.32 -6.89
C LEU A 106 12.83 -9.33 -6.29
N ALA A 107 12.45 -8.62 -5.23
CA ALA A 107 13.35 -7.69 -4.53
C ALA A 107 14.61 -8.40 -4.00
N LYS A 108 14.44 -9.58 -3.39
CA LYS A 108 15.56 -10.40 -2.90
C LYS A 108 16.49 -10.90 -4.01
N SER A 109 15.93 -11.23 -5.18
CA SER A 109 16.72 -11.77 -6.30
C SER A 109 17.57 -10.70 -7.00
N ASN A 110 17.26 -9.43 -6.83
CA ASN A 110 17.98 -8.33 -7.45
C ASN A 110 18.15 -7.13 -6.47
N PRO A 111 19.28 -7.02 -5.79
CA PRO A 111 19.57 -5.95 -4.84
C PRO A 111 19.63 -4.54 -5.46
N GLN A 112 19.62 -4.42 -6.79
CA GLN A 112 19.58 -3.13 -7.50
C GLN A 112 18.16 -2.55 -7.56
N ILE A 113 17.12 -3.33 -7.21
CA ILE A 113 15.75 -2.86 -7.21
C ILE A 113 15.52 -1.99 -5.96
N GLY A 114 15.30 -0.69 -6.18
CA GLY A 114 14.95 0.24 -5.10
C GLY A 114 13.46 0.29 -4.80
N ALA A 115 12.61 0.03 -5.80
CA ALA A 115 11.14 0.00 -5.63
C ALA A 115 10.49 -0.93 -6.67
N ILE A 116 9.32 -1.49 -6.31
CA ILE A 116 8.53 -2.35 -7.20
C ILE A 116 7.08 -1.85 -7.14
N GLN A 117 6.49 -1.62 -8.30
CA GLN A 117 5.07 -1.38 -8.42
C GLN A 117 4.40 -2.58 -9.09
N PRO A 118 3.43 -3.23 -8.44
CA PRO A 118 2.65 -4.30 -9.07
C PRO A 118 1.71 -3.72 -10.14
N LYS A 119 1.22 -4.60 -11.01
CA LYS A 119 0.15 -4.27 -11.94
C LYS A 119 -1.13 -4.00 -11.16
N ILE A 120 -1.71 -2.81 -11.31
CA ILE A 120 -2.96 -2.41 -10.67
C ILE A 120 -4.10 -2.49 -11.69
N LEU A 121 -5.17 -3.19 -11.33
CA LEU A 121 -6.35 -3.40 -12.16
C LEU A 121 -7.54 -2.64 -11.58
N ASP A 122 -8.50 -2.29 -12.43
CA ASP A 122 -9.78 -1.73 -12.00
C ASP A 122 -10.56 -2.75 -11.16
N ASP A 123 -10.99 -2.39 -9.93
CA ASP A 123 -11.69 -3.29 -9.00
C ASP A 123 -13.06 -3.76 -9.53
N LYS A 124 -13.70 -3.00 -10.42
CA LYS A 124 -14.99 -3.33 -11.01
C LYS A 124 -14.87 -4.12 -12.31
N SER A 125 -13.75 -3.94 -13.01
CA SER A 125 -13.51 -4.49 -14.34
C SER A 125 -12.08 -4.98 -14.48
N VAL A 126 -11.77 -6.09 -13.82
CA VAL A 126 -10.40 -6.64 -13.65
C VAL A 126 -9.63 -6.95 -14.95
N GLN A 127 -10.29 -6.91 -16.11
CA GLN A 127 -9.66 -7.02 -17.41
C GLN A 127 -8.99 -5.71 -17.88
N TYR A 128 -9.26 -4.59 -17.18
CA TYR A 128 -8.68 -3.28 -17.48
C TYR A 128 -7.69 -2.85 -16.39
N PHE A 129 -6.77 -1.97 -16.76
CA PHE A 129 -5.93 -1.28 -15.79
C PHE A 129 -6.73 -0.23 -15.03
N GLU A 130 -6.36 0.04 -13.79
CA GLU A 130 -7.01 1.03 -12.94
C GLU A 130 -6.95 2.44 -13.55
N TYR A 131 -5.80 2.83 -14.12
CA TYR A 131 -5.64 4.18 -14.65
C TYR A 131 -5.14 4.18 -16.10
N ALA A 132 -5.90 4.79 -17.01
CA ALA A 132 -5.54 5.12 -18.38
C ALA A 132 -4.79 4.02 -19.18
N GLY A 133 -4.96 2.73 -18.80
CA GLY A 133 -4.26 1.62 -19.42
C GLY A 133 -2.76 1.55 -19.08
N ALA A 134 -2.32 2.24 -18.03
CA ALA A 134 -0.91 2.30 -17.67
C ALA A 134 -0.45 1.06 -16.92
N CYS A 135 0.70 0.51 -17.32
CA CYS A 135 1.43 -0.56 -16.63
C CYS A 135 2.60 -0.01 -15.81
N GLY A 136 2.36 1.03 -15.00
CA GLY A 136 3.43 1.79 -14.37
C GLY A 136 3.96 2.91 -15.26
N GLY A 137 5.14 3.44 -14.96
CA GLY A 137 5.69 4.59 -15.67
C GLY A 137 7.20 4.57 -15.80
N TYR A 138 7.69 5.51 -16.57
CA TYR A 138 9.09 5.87 -16.67
C TYR A 138 9.29 7.32 -16.25
N ILE A 139 10.50 7.67 -15.90
CA ILE A 139 10.92 9.06 -15.69
C ILE A 139 12.05 9.32 -16.68
N ASP A 140 11.95 10.40 -17.45
CA ASP A 140 13.03 10.79 -18.34
C ASP A 140 14.20 11.46 -17.58
N LYS A 141 15.28 11.75 -18.29
CA LYS A 141 16.47 12.39 -17.70
C LYS A 141 16.23 13.80 -17.15
N TRP A 142 15.09 14.40 -17.44
CA TRP A 142 14.67 15.72 -16.98
C TRP A 142 13.70 15.66 -15.80
N GLY A 143 13.30 14.44 -15.37
CA GLY A 143 12.36 14.23 -14.28
C GLY A 143 10.88 14.23 -14.68
N TYR A 144 10.55 14.20 -15.98
CA TYR A 144 9.17 14.12 -16.44
C TYR A 144 8.68 12.67 -16.42
N PRO A 145 7.59 12.37 -15.69
CA PRO A 145 6.99 11.05 -15.68
C PRO A 145 6.16 10.83 -16.96
N PHE A 146 6.21 9.61 -17.51
CA PHE A 146 5.34 9.16 -18.60
C PHE A 146 4.94 7.70 -18.44
N CYS A 147 3.75 7.36 -18.91
CA CYS A 147 3.17 6.03 -18.73
C CYS A 147 3.91 4.98 -19.56
N ARG A 148 4.08 3.80 -18.96
CA ARG A 148 4.41 2.58 -19.69
C ARG A 148 3.12 1.93 -20.17
N GLY A 149 3.02 1.61 -21.45
CA GLY A 149 1.84 0.99 -22.04
C GLY A 149 1.22 1.90 -23.09
N ARG A 150 -0.10 2.12 -23.01
CA ARG A 150 -0.80 2.93 -24.00
C ARG A 150 -0.30 4.38 -24.02
N ILE A 151 0.14 4.83 -25.19
CA ILE A 151 0.47 6.24 -25.49
C ILE A 151 -0.51 6.67 -26.58
N PHE A 152 -1.44 7.57 -26.25
CA PHE A 152 -2.54 7.99 -27.13
C PHE A 152 -3.49 6.84 -27.50
N ASP A 153 -4.15 6.92 -28.65
CA ASP A 153 -5.18 5.99 -29.12
C ASP A 153 -4.64 4.79 -29.92
N SER A 154 -3.36 4.47 -29.78
CA SER A 154 -2.75 3.34 -30.48
C SER A 154 -2.61 2.12 -29.59
#